data_7b0a1835bcd46265589581d20f1127b4
#
_entry.id   7b0a1835bcd46265589581d20f1127b4
#
_cell.length_a   1.000
_cell.length_b   1.000
_cell.length_c   1.000
_cell.angle_alpha   90.00
_cell.angle_beta   90.00
_cell.angle_gamma   90.00
#
_symmetry.space_group_name_H-M   'P 1'
#
loop_
_entity.id
_entity.type
_entity.pdbx_description
1 polymer ?
#
loop_
_entity_poly.entity_id
_entity_poly.type
_entity_poly.pdbx_seq_one_letter_code
_entity_poly.pdbx_strand_id
1 'polypeptide(L)'
;MLKLGVIGTGWITKQFVAAAMATKAYQLTAVYSRHQESAQSFIDSTAPATSYTTMDAFLGSDIDVVYIASPNSLHASQALAALDADKHVIVEKPLVATTMEFEKLDEALRKKPSLYLFEAARHVYEHNFEVVNDFTHSQPVDGATLTYMKYSSKYDAFLVGKLPNVFNPEFAGGALMDLGIYLVYDAIAWFGVPENAVYLPHFLKSGIDGDGVARLDYGKFAVTLITGKTTNSELPSEIYSGKQTLMMDNAAELETVKLGDQVLSTEKLANPMEAEAAYFAKAIVGKDRNAFDKAWQLAKEVHQVMSILRTSANLDF
;
A
#
# COMPACT_ATOMS: atom_id res chain seq x y z
N MET A 1 -12.24 -20.31 -8.40
CA MET A 1 -11.20 -19.32 -8.75
C MET A 1 -11.88 -17.99 -9.06
N LEU A 2 -11.35 -16.89 -8.52
CA LEU A 2 -11.83 -15.54 -8.81
C LEU A 2 -11.34 -15.12 -10.21
N LYS A 3 -12.23 -14.62 -11.03
CA LYS A 3 -11.90 -14.05 -12.35
C LYS A 3 -11.35 -12.65 -12.13
N LEU A 4 -10.04 -12.48 -12.37
CA LEU A 4 -9.31 -11.25 -12.11
C LEU A 4 -9.30 -10.36 -13.35
N GLY A 5 -9.79 -9.13 -13.20
CA GLY A 5 -9.55 -8.04 -14.12
C GLY A 5 -8.47 -7.11 -13.58
N VAL A 6 -7.63 -6.54 -14.43
CA VAL A 6 -6.59 -5.60 -13.98
C VAL A 6 -6.67 -4.27 -14.71
N ILE A 7 -6.47 -3.17 -13.98
CA ILE A 7 -6.34 -1.81 -14.47
C ILE A 7 -4.89 -1.35 -14.24
N GLY A 8 -4.20 -1.04 -15.34
CA GLY A 8 -2.77 -0.74 -15.34
C GLY A 8 -1.95 -1.91 -15.86
N THR A 9 -0.88 -1.58 -16.62
CA THR A 9 -0.03 -2.56 -17.31
C THR A 9 1.45 -2.42 -16.89
N GLY A 10 1.67 -1.86 -15.68
CA GLY A 10 2.99 -1.63 -15.11
C GLY A 10 3.63 -2.90 -14.54
N TRP A 11 4.87 -2.76 -14.07
CA TRP A 11 5.63 -3.86 -13.46
C TRP A 11 4.95 -4.39 -12.18
N ILE A 12 4.34 -3.50 -11.38
CA ILE A 12 3.66 -3.89 -10.14
C ILE A 12 2.44 -4.78 -10.43
N THR A 13 1.68 -4.45 -11.49
CA THR A 13 0.56 -5.29 -11.93
C THR A 13 1.03 -6.67 -12.37
N LYS A 14 2.20 -6.75 -13.05
CA LYS A 14 2.80 -8.05 -13.43
C LYS A 14 3.16 -8.89 -12.20
N GLN A 15 3.75 -8.24 -11.18
CA GLN A 15 4.08 -8.92 -9.92
C GLN A 15 2.84 -9.42 -9.19
N PHE A 16 1.79 -8.57 -9.08
CA PHE A 16 0.54 -8.98 -8.44
C PHE A 16 -0.13 -10.13 -9.20
N VAL A 17 -0.23 -10.07 -10.53
CA VAL A 17 -0.80 -11.18 -11.33
C VAL A 17 -0.03 -12.47 -11.12
N ALA A 18 1.31 -12.43 -11.12
CA ALA A 18 2.13 -13.60 -10.85
C ALA A 18 1.87 -14.17 -9.44
N ALA A 19 1.81 -13.32 -8.41
CA ALA A 19 1.48 -13.70 -7.04
C ALA A 19 0.06 -14.29 -6.93
N ALA A 20 -0.94 -13.59 -7.47
CA ALA A 20 -2.33 -14.00 -7.45
C ALA A 20 -2.53 -15.39 -8.12
N MET A 21 -1.90 -15.61 -9.27
CA MET A 21 -1.97 -16.90 -9.97
C MET A 21 -1.23 -18.00 -9.20
N ALA A 22 -0.11 -17.71 -8.53
CA ALA A 22 0.62 -18.68 -7.70
C ALA A 22 -0.24 -19.23 -6.55
N THR A 23 -1.15 -18.41 -5.99
CA THR A 23 -2.12 -18.88 -4.97
C THR A 23 -3.14 -19.88 -5.48
N LYS A 24 -3.29 -20.03 -6.81
CA LYS A 24 -4.34 -20.84 -7.47
C LYS A 24 -5.78 -20.39 -7.14
N ALA A 25 -5.94 -19.24 -6.51
CA ALA A 25 -7.24 -18.67 -6.17
C ALA A 25 -7.77 -17.73 -7.27
N TYR A 26 -6.89 -17.23 -8.15
CA TYR A 26 -7.24 -16.29 -9.21
C TYR A 26 -6.94 -16.84 -10.59
N GLN A 27 -7.68 -16.31 -11.57
CA GLN A 27 -7.42 -16.47 -12.98
C GLN A 27 -7.49 -15.09 -13.65
N LEU A 28 -6.42 -14.66 -14.31
CA LEU A 28 -6.46 -13.44 -15.12
C LEU A 28 -7.41 -13.65 -16.29
N THR A 29 -8.42 -12.77 -16.46
CA THR A 29 -9.42 -12.87 -17.53
C THR A 29 -9.55 -11.60 -18.34
N ALA A 30 -9.26 -10.43 -17.76
CA ALA A 30 -9.44 -9.14 -18.42
C ALA A 30 -8.30 -8.17 -18.07
N VAL A 31 -7.85 -7.40 -19.07
CA VAL A 31 -6.84 -6.34 -18.93
C VAL A 31 -7.38 -5.06 -19.52
N TYR A 32 -7.47 -4.00 -18.71
CA TYR A 32 -7.81 -2.67 -19.17
C TYR A 32 -6.58 -1.80 -19.35
N SER A 33 -6.49 -1.16 -20.50
CA SER A 33 -5.55 -0.06 -20.78
C SER A 33 -6.17 0.89 -21.78
N ARG A 34 -5.90 2.20 -21.64
CA ARG A 34 -6.31 3.22 -22.62
C ARG A 34 -5.73 2.96 -24.04
N HIS A 35 -4.66 2.19 -24.11
CA HIS A 35 -3.99 1.84 -25.37
C HIS A 35 -4.00 0.32 -25.56
N GLN A 36 -4.56 -0.12 -26.68
CA GLN A 36 -4.69 -1.53 -27.05
C GLN A 36 -3.33 -2.26 -27.06
N GLU A 37 -2.29 -1.61 -27.59
CA GLU A 37 -0.94 -2.17 -27.65
C GLU A 37 -0.37 -2.45 -26.26
N SER A 38 -0.63 -1.55 -25.30
CA SER A 38 -0.17 -1.74 -23.91
C SER A 38 -0.86 -2.92 -23.23
N ALA A 39 -2.19 -3.07 -23.47
CA ALA A 39 -2.94 -4.21 -22.94
C ALA A 39 -2.45 -5.52 -23.56
N GLN A 40 -2.24 -5.56 -24.89
CA GLN A 40 -1.78 -6.76 -25.58
C GLN A 40 -0.37 -7.16 -25.14
N SER A 41 0.57 -6.20 -25.08
CA SER A 41 1.95 -6.44 -24.59
C SER A 41 1.98 -6.98 -23.16
N PHE A 42 1.05 -6.51 -22.31
CA PHE A 42 0.92 -7.02 -20.95
C PHE A 42 0.44 -8.49 -20.96
N ILE A 43 -0.60 -8.81 -21.73
CA ILE A 43 -1.15 -10.17 -21.89
C ILE A 43 -0.07 -11.11 -22.40
N ASP A 44 0.62 -10.75 -23.46
CA ASP A 44 1.69 -11.57 -24.08
C ASP A 44 2.83 -11.90 -23.11
N SER A 45 3.06 -11.02 -22.10
CA SER A 45 4.12 -11.17 -21.11
C SER A 45 3.68 -11.77 -19.77
N THR A 46 2.39 -12.07 -19.61
CA THR A 46 1.83 -12.55 -18.33
C THR A 46 1.02 -13.84 -18.52
N ALA A 47 -0.27 -13.72 -18.86
CA ALA A 47 -1.18 -14.83 -19.05
C ALA A 47 -2.29 -14.48 -20.05
N PRO A 48 -2.89 -15.46 -20.73
CA PRO A 48 -4.01 -15.22 -21.66
C PRO A 48 -5.17 -14.52 -20.97
N ALA A 49 -5.63 -13.44 -21.58
CA ALA A 49 -6.78 -12.64 -21.13
C ALA A 49 -7.38 -11.84 -22.30
N THR A 50 -8.54 -11.23 -22.09
CA THR A 50 -9.16 -10.32 -23.06
C THR A 50 -8.73 -8.88 -22.75
N SER A 51 -8.31 -8.15 -23.78
CA SER A 51 -7.96 -6.73 -23.68
C SER A 51 -9.18 -5.83 -23.86
N TYR A 52 -9.25 -4.76 -23.09
CA TYR A 52 -10.29 -3.73 -23.14
C TYR A 52 -9.67 -2.33 -23.16
N THR A 53 -10.26 -1.42 -23.95
CA THR A 53 -9.83 -0.02 -24.03
C THR A 53 -10.87 0.97 -23.51
N THR A 54 -12.06 0.49 -23.15
CA THR A 54 -13.10 1.29 -22.48
C THR A 54 -13.42 0.67 -21.12
N MET A 55 -13.63 1.52 -20.10
CA MET A 55 -13.92 1.09 -18.73
C MET A 55 -15.24 0.33 -18.66
N ASP A 56 -16.27 0.81 -19.37
CA ASP A 56 -17.60 0.19 -19.36
C ASP A 56 -17.56 -1.25 -19.90
N ALA A 57 -16.85 -1.48 -21.02
CA ALA A 57 -16.71 -2.82 -21.57
C ALA A 57 -15.89 -3.75 -20.65
N PHE A 58 -14.85 -3.20 -19.99
CA PHE A 58 -14.03 -3.93 -19.02
C PHE A 58 -14.85 -4.34 -17.79
N LEU A 59 -15.54 -3.39 -17.15
CA LEU A 59 -16.36 -3.65 -15.96
C LEU A 59 -17.62 -4.47 -16.26
N GLY A 60 -18.15 -4.39 -17.50
CA GLY A 60 -19.24 -5.24 -17.96
C GLY A 60 -18.82 -6.66 -18.34
N SER A 61 -17.52 -6.99 -18.30
CA SER A 61 -17.02 -8.32 -18.60
C SER A 61 -17.21 -9.30 -17.43
N ASP A 62 -16.98 -10.58 -17.70
CA ASP A 62 -17.13 -11.65 -16.72
C ASP A 62 -15.92 -11.72 -15.77
N ILE A 63 -15.78 -10.69 -14.93
CA ILE A 63 -14.78 -10.59 -13.85
C ILE A 63 -15.47 -10.55 -12.49
N ASP A 64 -14.83 -11.11 -11.47
CA ASP A 64 -15.31 -11.10 -10.08
C ASP A 64 -14.62 -10.00 -9.28
N VAL A 65 -13.33 -9.76 -9.52
CA VAL A 65 -12.48 -8.83 -8.79
C VAL A 65 -11.62 -8.00 -9.73
N VAL A 66 -11.46 -6.71 -9.41
CA VAL A 66 -10.63 -5.76 -10.14
C VAL A 66 -9.41 -5.41 -9.30
N TYR A 67 -8.20 -5.61 -9.84
CA TYR A 67 -6.98 -5.06 -9.28
C TYR A 67 -6.63 -3.75 -9.98
N ILE A 68 -6.43 -2.68 -9.20
CA ILE A 68 -6.19 -1.31 -9.69
C ILE A 68 -4.76 -0.89 -9.31
N ALA A 69 -3.94 -0.61 -10.32
CA ALA A 69 -2.57 -0.13 -10.20
C ALA A 69 -2.29 0.98 -11.23
N SER A 70 -3.17 1.93 -11.30
CA SER A 70 -3.08 3.17 -12.08
C SER A 70 -2.31 4.26 -11.29
N PRO A 71 -2.13 5.48 -11.80
CA PRO A 71 -1.67 6.61 -10.97
C PRO A 71 -2.60 6.87 -9.78
N ASN A 72 -2.03 7.25 -8.62
CA ASN A 72 -2.75 7.36 -7.34
C ASN A 72 -4.04 8.18 -7.43
N SER A 73 -4.01 9.32 -8.14
CA SER A 73 -5.19 10.19 -8.30
C SER A 73 -6.37 9.55 -9.06
N LEU A 74 -6.19 8.38 -9.66
CA LEU A 74 -7.25 7.65 -10.38
C LEU A 74 -7.82 6.48 -9.55
N HIS A 75 -7.17 6.09 -8.46
CA HIS A 75 -7.53 4.93 -7.68
C HIS A 75 -8.98 4.99 -7.19
N ALA A 76 -9.34 6.07 -6.49
CA ALA A 76 -10.67 6.23 -5.90
C ALA A 76 -11.79 6.19 -6.96
N SER A 77 -11.63 6.91 -8.06
CA SER A 77 -12.65 6.96 -9.12
C SER A 77 -12.86 5.60 -9.81
N GLN A 78 -11.76 4.88 -10.05
CA GLN A 78 -11.81 3.54 -10.65
C GLN A 78 -12.36 2.50 -9.68
N ALA A 79 -12.03 2.61 -8.38
CA ALA A 79 -12.60 1.75 -7.35
C ALA A 79 -14.10 1.95 -7.19
N LEU A 80 -14.60 3.20 -7.19
CA LEU A 80 -16.02 3.51 -7.19
C LEU A 80 -16.74 2.90 -8.40
N ALA A 81 -16.18 3.08 -9.60
CA ALA A 81 -16.76 2.51 -10.82
C ALA A 81 -16.83 0.97 -10.77
N ALA A 82 -15.81 0.31 -10.21
CA ALA A 82 -15.80 -1.13 -10.05
C ALA A 82 -16.83 -1.61 -9.00
N LEU A 83 -16.96 -0.89 -7.87
CA LEU A 83 -18.00 -1.16 -6.88
C LEU A 83 -19.40 -0.97 -7.48
N ASP A 84 -19.62 0.08 -8.26
CA ASP A 84 -20.91 0.34 -8.93
C ASP A 84 -21.29 -0.79 -9.91
N ALA A 85 -20.29 -1.40 -10.56
CA ALA A 85 -20.44 -2.56 -11.41
C ALA A 85 -20.51 -3.91 -10.66
N ASP A 86 -20.71 -3.88 -9.32
CA ASP A 86 -20.80 -5.06 -8.44
C ASP A 86 -19.54 -5.95 -8.45
N LYS A 87 -18.33 -5.33 -8.60
CA LYS A 87 -17.06 -6.06 -8.54
C LYS A 87 -16.39 -5.89 -7.19
N HIS A 88 -15.75 -6.94 -6.67
CA HIS A 88 -14.77 -6.81 -5.60
C HIS A 88 -13.57 -6.00 -6.10
N VAL A 89 -12.88 -5.33 -5.21
CA VAL A 89 -11.79 -4.42 -5.59
C VAL A 89 -10.55 -4.65 -4.74
N ILE A 90 -9.39 -4.63 -5.39
CA ILE A 90 -8.08 -4.55 -4.75
C ILE A 90 -7.38 -3.34 -5.37
N VAL A 91 -6.94 -2.40 -4.55
CA VAL A 91 -6.30 -1.16 -5.03
C VAL A 91 -4.88 -1.08 -4.49
N GLU A 92 -3.92 -0.76 -5.36
CA GLU A 92 -2.57 -0.43 -4.91
C GLU A 92 -2.57 0.74 -3.91
N LYS A 93 -1.59 0.70 -3.03
CA LYS A 93 -1.36 1.81 -2.10
C LYS A 93 -0.77 3.03 -2.84
N PRO A 94 -1.13 4.25 -2.46
CA PRO A 94 -2.19 4.60 -1.53
C PRO A 94 -3.58 4.40 -2.15
N LEU A 95 -4.51 3.86 -1.38
CA LEU A 95 -5.91 3.63 -1.82
C LEU A 95 -6.55 4.89 -2.38
N VAL A 96 -6.31 6.01 -1.70
CA VAL A 96 -6.87 7.33 -2.03
C VAL A 96 -5.81 8.42 -1.88
N ALA A 97 -6.03 9.54 -2.57
CA ALA A 97 -5.24 10.75 -2.41
C ALA A 97 -5.79 11.66 -1.29
N THR A 98 -7.09 11.63 -1.01
CA THR A 98 -7.76 12.51 -0.06
C THR A 98 -8.72 11.80 0.87
N THR A 99 -9.00 12.38 2.05
CA THR A 99 -9.99 11.86 2.99
C THR A 99 -11.40 11.82 2.38
N MET A 100 -11.75 12.81 1.57
CA MET A 100 -13.05 12.85 0.89
C MET A 100 -13.24 11.65 -0.07
N GLU A 101 -12.18 11.22 -0.74
CA GLU A 101 -12.22 10.02 -1.58
C GLU A 101 -12.45 8.76 -0.74
N PHE A 102 -11.79 8.68 0.43
CA PHE A 102 -12.00 7.56 1.35
C PHE A 102 -13.45 7.49 1.84
N GLU A 103 -14.01 8.63 2.24
CA GLU A 103 -15.41 8.73 2.69
C GLU A 103 -16.41 8.26 1.61
N LYS A 104 -16.17 8.60 0.35
CA LYS A 104 -16.99 8.13 -0.78
C LYS A 104 -16.91 6.61 -0.96
N LEU A 105 -15.72 6.03 -0.84
CA LEU A 105 -15.54 4.57 -0.91
C LEU A 105 -16.22 3.87 0.27
N ASP A 106 -16.08 4.41 1.48
CA ASP A 106 -16.73 3.89 2.68
C ASP A 106 -18.27 3.93 2.57
N GLU A 107 -18.82 5.02 2.02
CA GLU A 107 -20.25 5.12 1.74
C GLU A 107 -20.72 4.11 0.68
N ALA A 108 -19.95 3.93 -0.40
CA ALA A 108 -20.27 2.96 -1.44
C ALA A 108 -20.28 1.53 -0.91
N LEU A 109 -19.29 1.17 -0.09
CA LEU A 109 -19.23 -0.15 0.57
C LEU A 109 -20.37 -0.40 1.53
N ARG A 110 -20.80 0.62 2.30
CA ARG A 110 -21.98 0.50 3.19
C ARG A 110 -23.27 0.21 2.43
N LYS A 111 -23.39 0.72 1.20
CA LYS A 111 -24.53 0.43 0.32
C LYS A 111 -24.47 -0.95 -0.32
N LYS A 112 -23.27 -1.55 -0.41
CA LYS A 112 -23.00 -2.85 -1.04
C LYS A 112 -22.26 -3.80 -0.08
N PRO A 113 -22.91 -4.26 1.02
CA PRO A 113 -22.22 -4.98 2.09
C PRO A 113 -21.70 -6.37 1.71
N SER A 114 -22.03 -6.87 0.52
CA SER A 114 -21.50 -8.11 -0.03
C SER A 114 -20.17 -7.93 -0.75
N LEU A 115 -19.77 -6.70 -1.05
CA LEU A 115 -18.54 -6.40 -1.74
C LEU A 115 -17.37 -6.21 -0.77
N TYR A 116 -16.18 -6.43 -1.28
CA TYR A 116 -14.90 -6.28 -0.60
C TYR A 116 -14.04 -5.30 -1.37
N LEU A 117 -13.38 -4.39 -0.66
CA LEU A 117 -12.37 -3.50 -1.19
C LEU A 117 -11.16 -3.54 -0.27
N PHE A 118 -10.01 -3.96 -0.79
CA PHE A 118 -8.76 -4.02 -0.06
C PHE A 118 -7.74 -3.02 -0.62
N GLU A 119 -7.00 -2.39 0.27
CA GLU A 119 -5.77 -1.69 -0.09
C GLU A 119 -4.61 -2.69 -0.06
N ALA A 120 -3.81 -2.71 -1.12
CA ALA A 120 -2.69 -3.63 -1.28
C ALA A 120 -1.45 -3.08 -0.53
N ALA A 121 -1.51 -3.09 0.79
CA ALA A 121 -0.38 -2.80 1.68
C ALA A 121 0.33 -4.13 2.01
N ARG A 122 1.02 -4.71 1.04
CA ARG A 122 1.51 -6.09 1.01
C ARG A 122 2.22 -6.56 2.28
N HIS A 123 3.04 -5.69 2.89
CA HIS A 123 3.89 -6.01 4.03
C HIS A 123 3.10 -6.40 5.29
N VAL A 124 1.87 -5.86 5.49
CA VAL A 124 1.06 -6.20 6.68
C VAL A 124 0.54 -7.65 6.68
N TYR A 125 0.67 -8.36 5.57
CA TYR A 125 0.25 -9.76 5.43
C TYR A 125 1.42 -10.75 5.52
N GLU A 126 2.66 -10.25 5.69
CA GLU A 126 3.87 -11.07 5.77
C GLU A 126 4.08 -11.63 7.19
N HIS A 127 4.67 -12.82 7.30
CA HIS A 127 4.92 -13.46 8.60
C HIS A 127 5.79 -12.61 9.53
N ASN A 128 6.83 -11.98 9.00
CA ASN A 128 7.72 -11.14 9.81
C ASN A 128 6.99 -9.93 10.41
N PHE A 129 5.97 -9.41 9.73
CA PHE A 129 5.10 -8.37 10.27
C PHE A 129 4.32 -8.85 11.51
N GLU A 130 3.81 -10.09 11.48
CA GLU A 130 3.14 -10.70 12.63
C GLU A 130 4.10 -10.91 13.80
N VAL A 131 5.36 -11.30 13.56
CA VAL A 131 6.38 -11.43 14.63
C VAL A 131 6.61 -10.11 15.35
N VAL A 132 6.65 -8.99 14.62
CA VAL A 132 6.76 -7.65 15.23
C VAL A 132 5.47 -7.29 15.97
N ASN A 133 4.32 -7.58 15.41
CA ASN A 133 3.03 -7.35 16.03
C ASN A 133 2.89 -8.09 17.36
N ASP A 134 3.28 -9.35 17.41
CA ASP A 134 3.27 -10.16 18.65
C ASP A 134 4.20 -9.57 19.71
N PHE A 135 5.39 -9.09 19.33
CA PHE A 135 6.30 -8.41 20.26
C PHE A 135 5.66 -7.15 20.84
N THR A 136 5.10 -6.27 20.03
CA THR A 136 4.53 -4.99 20.47
C THR A 136 3.30 -5.16 21.36
N HIS A 137 2.56 -6.26 21.23
CA HIS A 137 1.41 -6.57 22.06
C HIS A 137 1.77 -7.35 23.33
N SER A 138 2.95 -7.98 23.38
CA SER A 138 3.41 -8.76 24.54
C SER A 138 4.35 -7.99 25.48
N GLN A 139 4.93 -6.88 25.02
CA GLN A 139 5.89 -6.07 25.76
C GLN A 139 5.47 -4.59 25.81
N PRO A 140 5.81 -3.84 26.88
CA PRO A 140 5.62 -2.40 26.89
C PRO A 140 6.53 -1.75 25.81
N VAL A 141 6.01 -0.78 25.10
CA VAL A 141 6.75 0.00 24.10
C VAL A 141 7.09 1.37 24.69
N ASP A 142 8.36 1.77 24.60
CA ASP A 142 8.88 3.06 25.07
C ASP A 142 9.18 4.02 23.91
N GLY A 143 9.08 3.56 22.65
CA GLY A 143 9.29 4.34 21.43
C GLY A 143 9.66 3.48 20.23
N ALA A 144 9.73 4.11 19.08
CA ALA A 144 10.22 3.46 17.87
C ALA A 144 10.83 4.47 16.88
N THR A 145 11.73 3.99 16.04
CA THR A 145 12.20 4.67 14.83
C THR A 145 12.02 3.73 13.65
N LEU A 146 11.16 4.09 12.72
CA LEU A 146 10.88 3.31 11.52
C LEU A 146 11.45 4.03 10.30
N THR A 147 12.17 3.31 9.46
CA THR A 147 12.90 3.89 8.32
C THR A 147 12.56 3.18 7.03
N TYR A 148 12.21 3.94 6.02
CA TYR A 148 12.11 3.47 4.65
C TYR A 148 12.53 4.54 3.66
N MET A 149 13.77 4.46 3.19
CA MET A 149 14.32 5.36 2.17
C MET A 149 14.90 4.52 1.03
N LYS A 150 14.36 4.72 -0.17
CA LYS A 150 14.76 3.97 -1.36
C LYS A 150 14.87 4.90 -2.56
N TYR A 151 16.05 4.93 -3.19
CA TYR A 151 16.24 5.71 -4.41
C TYR A 151 15.26 5.29 -5.49
N SER A 152 14.39 6.22 -5.90
CA SER A 152 13.37 5.94 -6.89
C SER A 152 13.98 5.68 -8.27
N SER A 153 13.57 4.60 -8.93
CA SER A 153 13.96 4.31 -10.32
C SER A 153 13.56 5.40 -11.33
N LYS A 154 12.76 6.38 -10.90
CA LYS A 154 12.31 7.52 -11.71
C LYS A 154 13.02 8.82 -11.36
N TYR A 155 13.90 8.81 -10.34
CA TYR A 155 14.54 10.04 -9.87
C TYR A 155 15.55 10.61 -10.88
N ASP A 156 16.32 9.77 -11.59
CA ASP A 156 17.21 10.24 -12.66
C ASP A 156 16.46 10.97 -13.78
N ALA A 157 15.27 10.46 -14.14
CA ALA A 157 14.41 11.13 -15.10
C ALA A 157 13.92 12.50 -14.59
N PHE A 158 13.62 12.60 -13.29
CA PHE A 158 13.25 13.85 -12.66
C PHE A 158 14.43 14.86 -12.64
N LEU A 159 15.65 14.41 -12.36
CA LEU A 159 16.84 15.26 -12.35
C LEU A 159 17.13 15.90 -13.71
N VAL A 160 16.83 15.19 -14.82
CA VAL A 160 16.96 15.73 -16.18
C VAL A 160 15.72 16.49 -16.67
N GLY A 161 14.80 16.87 -15.76
CA GLY A 161 13.68 17.74 -16.05
C GLY A 161 12.41 17.07 -16.55
N LYS A 162 12.32 15.73 -16.57
CA LYS A 162 11.05 15.01 -16.77
C LYS A 162 10.23 15.09 -15.48
N LEU A 163 8.91 14.88 -15.59
CA LEU A 163 8.01 14.86 -14.44
C LEU A 163 7.25 13.52 -14.36
N PRO A 164 7.91 12.43 -13.90
CA PRO A 164 7.22 11.16 -13.68
C PRO A 164 6.10 11.28 -12.65
N ASN A 165 5.04 10.46 -12.75
CA ASN A 165 3.87 10.52 -11.87
C ASN A 165 4.21 10.53 -10.38
N VAL A 166 5.18 9.70 -9.94
CA VAL A 166 5.61 9.61 -8.54
C VAL A 166 6.35 10.87 -8.03
N PHE A 167 6.64 11.84 -8.91
CA PHE A 167 7.22 13.16 -8.61
C PHE A 167 6.30 14.32 -9.02
N ASN A 168 5.05 14.01 -9.41
CA ASN A 168 4.08 15.00 -9.87
C ASN A 168 2.94 15.15 -8.86
N PRO A 169 2.67 16.39 -8.34
CA PRO A 169 1.57 16.64 -7.42
C PRO A 169 0.19 16.29 -8.00
N GLU A 170 -0.02 16.43 -9.33
CA GLU A 170 -1.29 16.06 -9.99
C GLU A 170 -1.66 14.58 -9.82
N PHE A 171 -0.66 13.73 -9.56
CA PHE A 171 -0.84 12.30 -9.31
C PHE A 171 -0.66 11.91 -7.85
N ALA A 172 -0.74 12.88 -6.92
CA ALA A 172 -0.48 12.65 -5.50
C ALA A 172 0.86 11.91 -5.27
N GLY A 173 1.92 12.39 -5.94
CA GLY A 173 3.29 11.89 -5.78
C GLY A 173 3.90 12.36 -4.47
N GLY A 174 5.13 11.92 -4.19
CA GLY A 174 5.89 12.33 -3.00
C GLY A 174 6.40 11.15 -2.18
N ALA A 175 7.35 11.40 -1.29
CA ALA A 175 7.93 10.37 -0.43
C ALA A 175 6.93 9.85 0.60
N LEU A 176 6.16 10.74 1.24
CA LEU A 176 5.15 10.37 2.22
C LEU A 176 4.09 9.43 1.61
N MET A 177 3.55 9.78 0.44
CA MET A 177 2.49 9.01 -0.23
C MET A 177 2.97 7.70 -0.80
N ASP A 178 4.21 7.64 -1.29
CA ASP A 178 4.74 6.45 -1.98
C ASP A 178 5.43 5.47 -1.03
N LEU A 179 6.26 5.96 -0.11
CA LEU A 179 7.08 5.16 0.80
C LEU A 179 6.68 5.34 2.26
N GLY A 180 6.37 6.56 2.69
CA GLY A 180 5.98 6.86 4.07
C GLY A 180 4.71 6.14 4.51
N ILE A 181 3.79 5.89 3.59
CA ILE A 181 2.55 5.16 3.89
C ILE A 181 2.81 3.75 4.46
N TYR A 182 3.89 3.06 4.04
CA TYR A 182 4.28 1.78 4.64
C TYR A 182 4.55 1.94 6.13
N LEU A 183 5.34 2.95 6.51
CA LEU A 183 5.69 3.23 7.89
C LEU A 183 4.49 3.67 8.74
N VAL A 184 3.51 4.33 8.11
CA VAL A 184 2.24 4.68 8.78
C VAL A 184 1.40 3.43 9.02
N TYR A 185 1.34 2.50 8.06
CA TYR A 185 0.71 1.19 8.26
C TYR A 185 1.34 0.43 9.42
N ASP A 186 2.67 0.37 9.47
CA ASP A 186 3.42 -0.26 10.57
C ASP A 186 3.06 0.37 11.91
N ALA A 187 3.16 1.70 12.00
CA ALA A 187 2.91 2.42 13.25
C ALA A 187 1.46 2.23 13.75
N ILE A 188 0.47 2.29 12.86
CA ILE A 188 -0.93 2.12 13.24
C ILE A 188 -1.23 0.67 13.64
N ALA A 189 -0.73 -0.31 12.89
CA ALA A 189 -0.99 -1.72 13.20
C ALA A 189 -0.32 -2.15 14.51
N TRP A 190 0.90 -1.67 14.79
CA TRP A 190 1.67 -2.08 15.97
C TRP A 190 1.37 -1.26 17.23
N PHE A 191 0.97 0.02 17.08
CA PHE A 191 0.83 0.93 18.23
C PHE A 191 -0.55 1.60 18.33
N GLY A 192 -1.42 1.40 17.31
CA GLY A 192 -2.72 2.07 17.22
C GLY A 192 -2.62 3.50 16.67
N VAL A 193 -3.70 4.24 16.80
CA VAL A 193 -3.80 5.63 16.30
C VAL A 193 -3.10 6.58 17.27
N PRO A 194 -2.16 7.44 16.81
CA PRO A 194 -1.49 8.41 17.66
C PRO A 194 -2.44 9.54 18.11
N GLU A 195 -2.14 10.16 19.25
CA GLU A 195 -2.86 11.34 19.76
C GLU A 195 -2.58 12.59 18.91
N ASN A 196 -1.37 12.67 18.34
CA ASN A 196 -0.97 13.75 17.43
C ASN A 196 0.09 13.27 16.43
N ALA A 197 0.17 13.93 15.28
CA ALA A 197 1.14 13.62 14.23
C ALA A 197 1.57 14.88 13.48
N VAL A 198 2.87 14.94 13.15
CA VAL A 198 3.44 16.03 12.35
C VAL A 198 4.45 15.49 11.37
N TYR A 199 4.52 16.07 10.17
CA TYR A 199 5.49 15.74 9.12
C TYR A 199 6.32 16.97 8.74
N LEU A 200 7.61 16.78 8.63
CA LEU A 200 8.60 17.79 8.26
C LEU A 200 9.25 17.36 6.93
N PRO A 201 8.72 17.82 5.79
CA PRO A 201 9.21 17.44 4.48
C PRO A 201 10.41 18.28 4.02
N HIS A 202 11.24 17.68 3.17
CA HIS A 202 12.13 18.40 2.26
C HIS A 202 11.47 18.44 0.88
N PHE A 203 11.09 19.64 0.43
CA PHE A 203 10.41 19.82 -0.85
C PHE A 203 11.36 19.81 -2.04
N LEU A 204 10.95 19.11 -3.09
CA LEU A 204 11.59 19.16 -4.40
C LEU A 204 11.04 20.32 -5.25
N LYS A 205 11.72 20.65 -6.35
CA LYS A 205 11.30 21.72 -7.28
C LYS A 205 9.90 21.55 -7.89
N SER A 206 9.34 20.34 -7.87
CA SER A 206 7.97 20.07 -8.33
C SER A 206 6.90 20.36 -7.27
N GLY A 207 7.29 20.74 -6.04
CA GLY A 207 6.37 21.01 -4.94
C GLY A 207 5.99 19.79 -4.11
N ILE A 208 6.44 18.59 -4.46
CA ILE A 208 6.27 17.40 -3.63
C ILE A 208 7.45 17.22 -2.66
N ASP A 209 7.26 16.38 -1.64
CA ASP A 209 8.32 15.93 -0.76
C ASP A 209 9.22 14.87 -1.43
N GLY A 210 10.53 15.07 -1.34
CA GLY A 210 11.54 14.09 -1.77
C GLY A 210 11.95 13.14 -0.65
N ASP A 211 11.94 13.66 0.56
CA ASP A 211 12.19 12.97 1.84
C ASP A 211 11.60 13.77 2.98
N GLY A 212 11.54 13.17 4.17
CA GLY A 212 11.08 13.85 5.36
C GLY A 212 11.03 12.96 6.59
N VAL A 213 10.72 13.59 7.72
CA VAL A 213 10.58 12.95 9.02
C VAL A 213 9.19 13.22 9.59
N ALA A 214 8.48 12.17 9.98
CA ALA A 214 7.25 12.32 10.75
C ALA A 214 7.48 11.94 12.21
N ARG A 215 6.77 12.63 13.12
CA ARG A 215 6.67 12.26 14.53
C ARG A 215 5.22 11.97 14.87
N LEU A 216 4.97 10.78 15.37
CA LEU A 216 3.69 10.33 15.89
C LEU A 216 3.76 10.31 17.41
N ASP A 217 2.85 10.99 18.10
CA ASP A 217 2.79 11.09 19.57
C ASP A 217 1.67 10.19 20.11
N TYR A 218 2.04 9.28 21.00
CA TYR A 218 1.13 8.35 21.66
C TYR A 218 0.96 8.70 23.16
N GLY A 219 1.30 9.93 23.57
CA GLY A 219 1.23 10.40 24.94
C GLY A 219 2.35 9.85 25.82
N LYS A 220 2.45 8.53 25.97
CA LYS A 220 3.49 7.87 26.79
C LYS A 220 4.82 7.67 26.07
N PHE A 221 4.79 7.57 24.76
CA PHE A 221 5.97 7.41 23.89
C PHE A 221 5.71 8.08 22.55
N ALA A 222 6.73 8.12 21.71
CA ALA A 222 6.57 8.62 20.35
C ALA A 222 7.29 7.72 19.34
N VAL A 223 6.78 7.74 18.12
CA VAL A 223 7.36 7.02 16.98
C VAL A 223 7.88 8.04 15.97
N THR A 224 9.10 7.86 15.51
CA THR A 224 9.73 8.64 14.45
C THR A 224 9.71 7.84 13.16
N LEU A 225 9.18 8.41 12.08
CA LEU A 225 9.17 7.82 10.74
C LEU A 225 10.17 8.60 9.88
N ILE A 226 11.07 7.91 9.19
CA ILE A 226 12.05 8.52 8.27
C ILE A 226 11.80 7.93 6.89
N THR A 227 11.36 8.76 5.96
CA THR A 227 11.01 8.33 4.60
C THR A 227 11.72 9.16 3.54
N GLY A 228 12.00 8.57 2.39
CA GLY A 228 12.64 9.30 1.30
C GLY A 228 12.73 8.49 0.02
N LYS A 229 12.72 9.19 -1.12
CA LYS A 229 12.79 8.57 -2.45
C LYS A 229 13.91 9.14 -3.34
N THR A 230 14.76 9.99 -2.78
CA THR A 230 15.89 10.64 -3.47
C THR A 230 17.24 10.01 -3.14
N THR A 231 17.29 9.14 -2.13
CA THR A 231 18.50 8.44 -1.67
C THR A 231 18.13 7.10 -1.05
N ASN A 232 19.10 6.19 -0.92
CA ASN A 232 18.96 4.97 -0.11
C ASN A 232 19.40 5.23 1.32
N SER A 233 18.86 4.46 2.27
CA SER A 233 19.32 4.40 3.65
C SER A 233 19.55 2.94 4.07
N GLU A 234 20.59 2.72 4.84
CA GLU A 234 20.92 1.45 5.50
C GLU A 234 20.54 1.48 6.99
N LEU A 235 19.81 2.51 7.44
CA LEU A 235 19.35 2.61 8.83
C LEU A 235 18.30 1.55 9.09
N PRO A 236 18.49 0.70 10.14
CA PRO A 236 17.47 -0.23 10.55
C PRO A 236 16.23 0.49 11.13
N SER A 237 15.12 -0.20 11.18
CA SER A 237 13.98 0.19 11.99
C SER A 237 14.09 -0.44 13.37
N GLU A 238 13.71 0.29 14.42
CA GLU A 238 13.87 -0.13 15.81
C GLU A 238 12.63 0.15 16.63
N ILE A 239 12.29 -0.78 17.54
CA ILE A 239 11.27 -0.61 18.57
C ILE A 239 11.93 -0.81 19.93
N TYR A 240 11.72 0.16 20.84
CA TYR A 240 12.36 0.21 22.15
C TYR A 240 11.43 -0.32 23.22
N SER A 241 11.94 -1.22 24.09
CA SER A 241 11.22 -1.78 25.24
C SER A 241 12.18 -1.95 26.41
N GLY A 242 12.20 -1.03 27.34
CA GLY A 242 13.11 -1.02 28.49
C GLY A 242 14.58 -1.02 28.05
N LYS A 243 15.28 -2.13 28.31
CA LYS A 243 16.69 -2.33 27.93
C LYS A 243 16.84 -3.14 26.64
N GLN A 244 15.75 -3.47 25.99
CA GLN A 244 15.74 -4.29 24.78
C GLN A 244 15.38 -3.43 23.56
N THR A 245 15.97 -3.78 22.44
CA THR A 245 15.64 -3.20 21.15
C THR A 245 15.30 -4.32 20.18
N LEU A 246 14.06 -4.27 19.65
CA LEU A 246 13.70 -5.06 18.50
C LEU A 246 14.18 -4.32 17.26
N MET A 247 14.99 -4.97 16.44
CA MET A 247 15.58 -4.39 15.23
C MET A 247 15.05 -5.12 14.00
N MET A 248 14.70 -4.34 13.00
CA MET A 248 14.25 -4.79 11.68
C MET A 248 15.18 -4.20 10.62
N ASP A 249 15.52 -4.99 9.62
CA ASP A 249 16.37 -4.53 8.50
C ASP A 249 15.68 -3.46 7.65
N ASN A 250 14.37 -3.59 7.45
CA ASN A 250 13.57 -2.64 6.69
C ASN A 250 12.09 -2.76 7.08
N ALA A 251 11.42 -1.66 7.41
CA ALA A 251 10.03 -1.69 7.86
C ALA A 251 9.03 -2.07 6.74
N ALA A 252 9.35 -1.81 5.48
CA ALA A 252 8.44 -2.07 4.34
C ALA A 252 8.80 -3.32 3.53
N GLU A 253 10.01 -3.87 3.71
CA GLU A 253 10.52 -5.08 3.06
C GLU A 253 11.23 -5.91 4.15
N LEU A 254 10.44 -6.46 5.07
CA LEU A 254 10.87 -7.02 6.33
C LEU A 254 11.44 -8.43 6.13
N GLU A 255 12.76 -8.56 5.95
CA GLU A 255 13.41 -9.87 5.77
C GLU A 255 13.97 -10.44 7.10
N THR A 256 14.33 -9.60 8.07
CA THR A 256 14.95 -10.03 9.32
C THR A 256 14.43 -9.26 10.52
N VAL A 257 14.05 -9.99 11.58
CA VAL A 257 13.64 -9.44 12.88
C VAL A 257 14.55 -9.98 13.97
N LYS A 258 15.15 -9.09 14.79
CA LYS A 258 16.08 -9.44 15.87
C LYS A 258 15.69 -8.75 17.17
N LEU A 259 15.89 -9.44 18.28
CA LEU A 259 15.81 -8.87 19.64
C LEU A 259 17.22 -8.93 20.25
N GLY A 260 17.93 -7.81 20.27
CA GLY A 260 19.37 -7.79 20.54
C GLY A 260 20.13 -8.66 19.54
N ASP A 261 20.90 -9.64 20.04
CA ASP A 261 21.64 -10.58 19.20
C ASP A 261 20.81 -11.79 18.74
N GLN A 262 19.61 -11.98 19.29
CA GLN A 262 18.74 -13.11 18.96
C GLN A 262 17.95 -12.82 17.68
N VAL A 263 18.12 -13.65 16.66
CA VAL A 263 17.26 -13.65 15.48
C VAL A 263 15.92 -14.31 15.82
N LEU A 264 14.83 -13.54 15.73
CA LEU A 264 13.47 -14.04 15.96
C LEU A 264 12.89 -14.66 14.71
N SER A 265 13.12 -14.03 13.58
CA SER A 265 12.67 -14.53 12.27
C SER A 265 13.59 -14.03 11.15
N THR A 266 13.72 -14.88 10.12
CA THR A 266 14.27 -14.51 8.81
C THR A 266 13.40 -15.16 7.75
N GLU A 267 12.73 -14.34 6.95
CA GLU A 267 11.93 -14.81 5.83
C GLU A 267 12.10 -13.86 4.66
N LYS A 268 12.52 -14.42 3.53
CA LYS A 268 12.57 -13.69 2.26
C LYS A 268 11.59 -14.30 1.29
N LEU A 269 10.51 -13.59 1.01
CA LEU A 269 9.50 -14.04 0.06
C LEU A 269 10.00 -13.89 -1.38
N ALA A 270 9.80 -14.94 -2.19
CA ALA A 270 10.12 -14.88 -3.62
C ALA A 270 9.24 -13.86 -4.35
N ASN A 271 7.99 -13.73 -3.96
CA ASN A 271 7.08 -12.66 -4.37
C ASN A 271 6.34 -12.13 -3.13
N PRO A 272 6.66 -10.93 -2.66
CA PRO A 272 6.08 -10.36 -1.44
C PRO A 272 4.57 -10.08 -1.53
N MET A 273 3.98 -10.12 -2.75
CA MET A 273 2.53 -9.93 -2.94
C MET A 273 1.72 -11.22 -2.80
N GLU A 274 2.35 -12.38 -2.62
CA GLU A 274 1.65 -13.68 -2.56
C GLU A 274 0.79 -13.80 -1.29
N ALA A 275 1.31 -13.33 -0.15
CA ALA A 275 0.59 -13.36 1.13
C ALA A 275 -0.68 -12.51 1.09
N GLU A 276 -0.60 -11.26 0.59
CA GLU A 276 -1.78 -10.39 0.46
C GLU A 276 -2.80 -10.95 -0.54
N ALA A 277 -2.36 -11.45 -1.70
CA ALA A 277 -3.25 -12.04 -2.69
C ALA A 277 -4.00 -13.25 -2.12
N ALA A 278 -3.30 -14.10 -1.35
CA ALA A 278 -3.93 -15.22 -0.66
C ALA A 278 -4.95 -14.78 0.39
N TYR A 279 -4.61 -13.76 1.19
CA TYR A 279 -5.50 -13.20 2.20
C TYR A 279 -6.79 -12.66 1.58
N PHE A 280 -6.68 -11.84 0.53
CA PHE A 280 -7.84 -11.25 -0.15
C PHE A 280 -8.74 -12.32 -0.77
N ALA A 281 -8.15 -13.31 -1.46
CA ALA A 281 -8.92 -14.42 -2.02
C ALA A 281 -9.67 -15.20 -0.94
N LYS A 282 -8.99 -15.51 0.17
CA LYS A 282 -9.60 -16.24 1.29
C LYS A 282 -10.78 -15.47 1.87
N ALA A 283 -10.63 -14.15 2.07
CA ALA A 283 -11.70 -13.32 2.59
C ALA A 283 -12.90 -13.25 1.64
N ILE A 284 -12.66 -13.03 0.33
CA ILE A 284 -13.72 -12.94 -0.67
C ILE A 284 -14.46 -14.27 -0.82
N VAL A 285 -13.73 -15.37 -1.08
CA VAL A 285 -14.31 -16.69 -1.33
C VAL A 285 -14.98 -17.26 -0.08
N GLY A 286 -14.34 -17.05 1.08
CA GLY A 286 -14.86 -17.48 2.39
C GLY A 286 -15.98 -16.59 2.94
N LYS A 287 -16.25 -15.46 2.30
CA LYS A 287 -17.17 -14.43 2.79
C LYS A 287 -16.84 -13.96 4.20
N ASP A 288 -15.54 -13.88 4.49
CA ASP A 288 -15.03 -13.50 5.82
C ASP A 288 -15.07 -11.97 6.00
N ARG A 289 -16.23 -11.48 6.49
CA ARG A 289 -16.41 -10.05 6.79
C ARG A 289 -15.50 -9.56 7.91
N ASN A 290 -15.20 -10.41 8.89
CA ASN A 290 -14.34 -10.00 10.01
C ASN A 290 -12.90 -9.72 9.52
N ALA A 291 -12.36 -10.58 8.65
CA ALA A 291 -11.07 -10.33 8.03
C ALA A 291 -11.06 -9.03 7.20
N PHE A 292 -12.13 -8.80 6.43
CA PHE A 292 -12.31 -7.55 5.68
C PHE A 292 -12.42 -6.34 6.60
N ASP A 293 -13.29 -6.37 7.60
CA ASP A 293 -13.56 -5.23 8.47
C ASP A 293 -12.31 -4.80 9.24
N LYS A 294 -11.45 -5.76 9.63
CA LYS A 294 -10.13 -5.47 10.23
C LYS A 294 -9.20 -4.74 9.24
N ALA A 295 -9.07 -5.26 8.02
CA ALA A 295 -8.22 -4.64 7.00
C ALA A 295 -8.74 -3.24 6.60
N TRP A 296 -10.06 -3.09 6.48
CA TRP A 296 -10.71 -1.82 6.15
C TRP A 296 -10.56 -0.78 7.26
N GLN A 297 -10.69 -1.20 8.54
CA GLN A 297 -10.48 -0.32 9.68
C GLN A 297 -9.03 0.16 9.74
N LEU A 298 -8.06 -0.73 9.54
CA LEU A 298 -6.64 -0.35 9.48
C LEU A 298 -6.39 0.66 8.36
N ALA A 299 -6.87 0.41 7.14
CA ALA A 299 -6.74 1.36 6.02
C ALA A 299 -7.38 2.72 6.36
N LYS A 300 -8.55 2.74 7.00
CA LYS A 300 -9.22 3.96 7.43
C LYS A 300 -8.36 4.78 8.40
N GLU A 301 -7.82 4.15 9.42
CA GLU A 301 -6.96 4.79 10.42
C GLU A 301 -5.67 5.31 9.80
N VAL A 302 -5.05 4.53 8.90
CA VAL A 302 -3.87 4.95 8.14
C VAL A 302 -4.16 6.21 7.32
N HIS A 303 -5.25 6.24 6.54
CA HIS A 303 -5.59 7.40 5.72
C HIS A 303 -5.98 8.63 6.55
N GLN A 304 -6.54 8.45 7.75
CA GLN A 304 -6.75 9.55 8.69
C GLN A 304 -5.43 10.17 9.15
N VAL A 305 -4.45 9.34 9.55
CA VAL A 305 -3.13 9.82 9.97
C VAL A 305 -2.35 10.40 8.78
N MET A 306 -2.40 9.79 7.61
CA MET A 306 -1.83 10.35 6.37
C MET A 306 -2.37 11.75 6.06
N SER A 307 -3.66 11.99 6.27
CA SER A 307 -4.27 13.31 6.10
C SER A 307 -3.73 14.32 7.11
N ILE A 308 -3.57 13.94 8.37
CA ILE A 308 -2.99 14.80 9.42
C ILE A 308 -1.55 15.17 9.05
N LEU A 309 -0.73 14.19 8.66
CA LEU A 309 0.67 14.40 8.27
C LEU A 309 0.78 15.36 7.08
N ARG A 310 -0.04 15.17 6.04
CA ARG A 310 -0.08 16.03 4.86
C ARG A 310 -0.49 17.47 5.21
N THR A 311 -1.56 17.62 5.99
CA THR A 311 -2.06 18.93 6.44
C THR A 311 -0.99 19.66 7.25
N SER A 312 -0.29 18.97 8.16
CA SER A 312 0.78 19.56 8.98
C SER A 312 1.97 20.07 8.14
N ALA A 313 2.14 19.53 6.94
CA ALA A 313 3.24 19.83 6.03
C ALA A 313 2.83 20.76 4.86
N ASN A 314 1.56 21.19 4.78
CA ASN A 314 1.00 21.91 3.63
C ASN A 314 1.19 21.14 2.29
N LEU A 315 1.07 19.82 2.34
CA LEU A 315 1.07 18.95 1.15
C LEU A 315 -0.37 18.80 0.64
N ASP A 316 -0.83 19.77 -0.13
CA ASP A 316 -2.16 19.79 -0.74
C ASP A 316 -2.11 19.24 -2.18
N PHE A 317 -3.01 18.30 -2.50
CA PHE A 317 -3.24 17.78 -3.85
C PHE A 317 -4.72 17.87 -4.21
#